data_4cedcf9cd4891ad9b71c1fe7af0c5717
#
_entry.id   4cedcf9cd4891ad9b71c1fe7af0c5717
#
_cell.length_a   1.000
_cell.length_b   1.000
_cell.length_c   1.000
_cell.angle_alpha   90.00
_cell.angle_beta   90.00
_cell.angle_gamma   90.00
#
_symmetry.space_group_name_H-M   'P 1'
#
loop_
_entity.id
_entity.type
_entity.pdbx_description
1 polymer ?
#
loop_
_entity_poly.entity_id
_entity_poly.type
_entity_poly.pdbx_seq_one_letter_code
_entity_poly.pdbx_strand_id
1 'polypeptide(L)'
;MKILNHKILAIFLCALIMTGFWSVNTKAMGLLLSGSKGSRVIEVQQYLFQLNYLKTRPTGYFGKLTKEAVIVFQVEHNLKIDGVVGPVTMNALRDAVNSRNRLEEYTVKPGDDLETIGANYRTNVAEIMAHNNLPDKRIVEGQKLMIPFRENHGANPNSRSRPGGIQGISWSIVNQLWRNGEIARIVDLETGKSFQAKRLYGYYHADVEPLTKEDTKIMKEMYGGQWSWDRRAVVVQVRNLFIAASINGMPHGGQSIYDNDFQGQFCAHFFGSRVHQTGRVDPVHHAMIEQATGSSLLSLDMVEREDVPVNIN
;
A
#
# COMPACT_ATOMS: atom_id res chain seq x y z
N MET A 1 24.62 -24.88 84.37
CA MET A 1 23.80 -23.73 84.78
C MET A 1 24.34 -22.46 84.10
N LYS A 2 23.50 -21.78 83.40
CA LYS A 2 23.66 -20.47 82.75
C LYS A 2 24.32 -20.43 81.38
N ILE A 3 23.48 -20.24 80.48
CA ILE A 3 23.46 -19.79 79.11
C ILE A 3 24.23 -18.47 78.93
N LEU A 4 25.07 -18.38 77.92
CA LEU A 4 25.57 -17.08 77.47
C LEU A 4 25.42 -16.96 75.94
N ASN A 5 24.50 -16.07 75.56
CA ASN A 5 24.20 -15.72 74.19
C ASN A 5 25.35 -14.94 73.51
N HIS A 6 25.81 -15.42 72.39
CA HIS A 6 26.69 -14.64 71.51
C HIS A 6 25.85 -13.99 70.44
N LYS A 7 25.67 -12.69 70.52
CA LYS A 7 25.13 -11.87 69.45
C LYS A 7 26.17 -11.71 68.35
N ILE A 8 25.92 -12.33 67.23
CA ILE A 8 26.71 -12.10 65.99
C ILE A 8 26.18 -10.79 65.36
N LEU A 9 27.00 -9.79 65.34
CA LEU A 9 26.77 -8.53 64.68
C LEU A 9 27.00 -8.70 63.15
N ALA A 10 25.93 -8.84 62.40
CA ALA A 10 25.99 -8.84 60.95
C ALA A 10 26.08 -7.41 60.45
N ILE A 11 27.25 -7.04 59.91
CA ILE A 11 27.44 -5.76 59.22
C ILE A 11 26.84 -5.92 57.84
N PHE A 12 25.66 -5.31 57.61
CA PHE A 12 25.11 -5.14 56.27
C PHE A 12 25.86 -4.00 55.57
N LEU A 13 26.73 -4.38 54.67
CA LEU A 13 27.31 -3.46 53.69
C LEU A 13 26.25 -3.20 52.61
N CYS A 14 25.52 -2.09 52.75
CA CYS A 14 24.64 -1.60 51.69
C CYS A 14 25.51 -1.07 50.55
N ALA A 15 25.77 -1.92 49.55
CA ALA A 15 26.23 -1.46 48.25
C ALA A 15 25.12 -0.69 47.58
N LEU A 16 25.22 0.64 47.58
CA LEU A 16 24.36 1.54 46.85
C LEU A 16 24.63 1.34 45.35
N ILE A 17 23.91 0.42 44.70
CA ILE A 17 23.87 0.32 43.24
C ILE A 17 23.05 1.53 42.77
N MET A 18 23.74 2.58 42.40
CA MET A 18 23.18 3.68 41.62
C MET A 18 22.84 3.13 40.22
N THR A 19 21.72 2.43 40.12
CA THR A 19 21.08 2.21 38.82
C THR A 19 20.56 3.57 38.39
N GLY A 20 21.36 4.23 37.58
CA GLY A 20 20.89 5.39 36.84
C GLY A 20 19.67 4.97 36.03
N PHE A 21 18.49 5.18 36.58
CA PHE A 21 17.27 5.22 35.81
C PHE A 21 17.42 6.36 34.80
N TRP A 22 17.93 6.04 33.63
CA TRP A 22 17.66 6.85 32.47
C TRP A 22 16.12 6.83 32.33
N SER A 23 15.51 7.82 32.88
CA SER A 23 14.12 8.15 32.59
C SER A 23 14.08 8.45 31.09
N VAL A 24 13.82 7.41 30.30
CA VAL A 24 13.36 7.59 28.93
C VAL A 24 12.03 8.32 29.10
N ASN A 25 12.09 9.62 28.88
CA ASN A 25 10.91 10.47 28.90
C ASN A 25 10.03 10.02 27.72
N THR A 26 9.32 8.92 27.91
CA THR A 26 8.24 8.48 27.04
C THR A 26 7.08 9.44 27.28
N LYS A 27 7.27 10.68 26.86
CA LYS A 27 6.15 11.56 26.57
C LYS A 27 5.26 10.73 25.67
N ALA A 28 4.14 10.25 26.20
CA ALA A 28 3.22 9.40 25.48
C ALA A 28 3.01 10.06 24.11
N MET A 29 3.56 9.45 23.06
CA MET A 29 3.46 10.01 21.71
C MET A 29 2.00 9.85 21.33
N GLY A 30 1.20 10.90 21.63
CA GLY A 30 -0.23 10.90 21.35
C GLY A 30 -0.47 10.56 19.89
N LEU A 31 -1.52 9.81 19.63
CA LEU A 31 -1.94 9.44 18.28
C LEU A 31 -2.30 10.68 17.49
N LEU A 32 -1.88 10.75 16.22
CA LEU A 32 -2.32 11.79 15.29
C LEU A 32 -3.37 11.18 14.34
N LEU A 33 -4.52 11.80 14.28
CA LEU A 33 -5.68 11.38 13.50
C LEU A 33 -6.42 12.60 12.95
N SER A 34 -7.45 12.38 12.15
CA SER A 34 -8.26 13.47 11.60
C SER A 34 -8.70 14.46 12.66
N GLY A 35 -8.44 15.75 12.44
CA GLY A 35 -8.69 16.84 13.37
C GLY A 35 -7.48 17.24 14.22
N SER A 36 -6.43 16.43 14.32
CA SER A 36 -5.18 16.80 15.02
C SER A 36 -4.52 18.03 14.38
N LYS A 37 -3.87 18.86 15.21
CA LYS A 37 -3.19 20.10 14.77
C LYS A 37 -1.83 20.26 15.44
N GLY A 38 -0.96 21.05 14.82
CA GLY A 38 0.32 21.50 15.40
C GLY A 38 1.55 20.92 14.72
N SER A 39 2.72 21.16 15.35
CA SER A 39 4.04 20.85 14.77
C SER A 39 4.25 19.38 14.45
N ARG A 40 3.70 18.45 15.25
CA ARG A 40 3.78 17.02 14.96
C ARG A 40 2.99 16.61 13.71
N VAL A 41 1.88 17.30 13.41
CA VAL A 41 1.15 17.10 12.15
C VAL A 41 1.97 17.62 10.98
N ILE A 42 2.64 18.78 11.16
CA ILE A 42 3.57 19.32 10.15
C ILE A 42 4.68 18.29 9.86
N GLU A 43 5.30 17.70 10.89
CA GLU A 43 6.34 16.68 10.74
C GLU A 43 5.86 15.49 9.91
N VAL A 44 4.70 14.92 10.24
CA VAL A 44 4.07 13.82 9.46
C VAL A 44 3.82 14.23 8.02
N GLN A 45 3.25 15.41 7.81
CA GLN A 45 2.96 15.93 6.48
C GLN A 45 4.25 16.18 5.67
N GLN A 46 5.34 16.62 6.31
CA GLN A 46 6.65 16.77 5.68
C GLN A 46 7.19 15.40 5.21
N TYR A 47 7.13 14.38 6.05
CA TYR A 47 7.54 13.03 5.66
C TYR A 47 6.70 12.50 4.49
N LEU A 48 5.38 12.60 4.59
CA LEU A 48 4.49 12.16 3.51
C LEU A 48 4.70 12.95 2.20
N PHE A 49 5.01 14.24 2.30
CA PHE A 49 5.30 15.08 1.14
C PHE A 49 6.64 14.70 0.50
N GLN A 50 7.70 14.52 1.29
CA GLN A 50 9.01 14.07 0.82
C GLN A 50 8.94 12.68 0.17
N LEU A 51 8.13 11.79 0.73
CA LEU A 51 7.88 10.44 0.20
C LEU A 51 6.88 10.41 -0.96
N ASN A 52 6.35 11.57 -1.35
CA ASN A 52 5.41 11.74 -2.47
C ASN A 52 4.01 11.14 -2.24
N TYR A 53 3.63 10.81 -1.00
CA TYR A 53 2.28 10.41 -0.62
C TYR A 53 1.33 11.60 -0.50
N LEU A 54 1.80 12.74 -0.02
CA LEU A 54 1.04 13.98 0.08
C LEU A 54 1.50 14.96 -1.02
N LYS A 55 0.56 15.46 -1.83
CA LYS A 55 0.86 16.37 -2.95
C LYS A 55 0.76 17.85 -2.60
N THR A 56 0.23 18.16 -1.41
CA THR A 56 0.08 19.52 -0.91
C THR A 56 1.14 19.85 0.12
N ARG A 57 1.50 21.14 0.26
CA ARG A 57 2.42 21.58 1.31
C ARG A 57 1.84 21.29 2.70
N PRO A 58 2.69 20.99 3.69
CA PRO A 58 2.29 20.81 5.08
C PRO A 58 1.52 22.03 5.64
N THR A 59 0.36 21.78 6.22
CA THR A 59 -0.53 22.82 6.76
C THR A 59 -0.60 22.84 8.28
N GLY A 60 -0.14 21.76 8.93
CA GLY A 60 -0.29 21.56 10.36
C GLY A 60 -1.68 21.12 10.80
N TYR A 61 -2.60 20.84 9.86
CA TYR A 61 -3.92 20.29 10.11
C TYR A 61 -4.06 18.90 9.48
N PHE A 62 -4.38 17.89 10.29
CA PHE A 62 -4.58 16.52 9.85
C PHE A 62 -5.98 16.38 9.24
N GLY A 63 -6.11 16.82 8.00
CA GLY A 63 -7.35 16.75 7.22
C GLY A 63 -7.49 15.44 6.44
N LYS A 64 -8.50 15.40 5.56
CA LYS A 64 -8.81 14.25 4.68
C LYS A 64 -7.60 13.81 3.85
N LEU A 65 -6.92 14.75 3.18
CA LEU A 65 -5.74 14.44 2.33
C LEU A 65 -4.59 13.81 3.12
N THR A 66 -4.35 14.29 4.34
CA THR A 66 -3.33 13.72 5.23
C THR A 66 -3.70 12.30 5.63
N LYS A 67 -4.98 12.04 5.99
CA LYS A 67 -5.46 10.70 6.34
C LYS A 67 -5.31 9.73 5.16
N GLU A 68 -5.70 10.15 3.97
CA GLU A 68 -5.56 9.33 2.75
C GLU A 68 -4.09 9.00 2.46
N ALA A 69 -3.20 9.98 2.55
CA ALA A 69 -1.76 9.78 2.38
C ALA A 69 -1.18 8.81 3.42
N VAL A 70 -1.60 8.91 4.70
CA VAL A 70 -1.22 7.96 5.75
C VAL A 70 -1.70 6.56 5.43
N ILE A 71 -2.94 6.40 4.99
CA ILE A 71 -3.50 5.08 4.61
C ILE A 71 -2.68 4.47 3.48
N VAL A 72 -2.40 5.21 2.41
CA VAL A 72 -1.57 4.72 1.29
C VAL A 72 -0.18 4.30 1.78
N PHE A 73 0.45 5.11 2.62
CA PHE A 73 1.73 4.78 3.24
C PHE A 73 1.64 3.50 4.09
N GLN A 74 0.62 3.37 4.94
CA GLN A 74 0.41 2.19 5.77
C GLN A 74 0.24 0.91 4.93
N VAL A 75 -0.49 1.00 3.81
CA VAL A 75 -0.63 -0.11 2.85
C VAL A 75 0.72 -0.51 2.27
N GLU A 76 1.46 0.44 1.70
CA GLU A 76 2.73 0.15 1.00
C GLU A 76 3.82 -0.34 1.95
N HIS A 77 3.70 -0.04 3.25
CA HIS A 77 4.64 -0.47 4.29
C HIS A 77 4.13 -1.61 5.18
N ASN A 78 3.03 -2.31 4.78
CA ASN A 78 2.43 -3.42 5.53
C ASN A 78 2.13 -3.08 7.01
N LEU A 79 1.67 -1.86 7.27
CA LEU A 79 1.28 -1.39 8.58
C LEU A 79 -0.23 -1.58 8.80
N LYS A 80 -0.69 -1.39 10.05
CA LYS A 80 -2.12 -1.33 10.33
C LYS A 80 -2.76 -0.17 9.56
N ILE A 81 -3.78 -0.48 8.73
CA ILE A 81 -4.43 0.48 7.82
C ILE A 81 -5.60 1.15 8.54
N ASP A 82 -5.32 2.12 9.38
CA ASP A 82 -6.34 2.86 10.16
C ASP A 82 -6.34 4.38 9.91
N GLY A 83 -5.37 4.86 9.14
CA GLY A 83 -5.18 6.28 8.88
C GLY A 83 -4.78 7.08 10.12
N VAL A 84 -4.22 6.41 11.14
CA VAL A 84 -3.75 6.99 12.39
C VAL A 84 -2.22 6.90 12.45
N VAL A 85 -1.56 7.98 12.80
CA VAL A 85 -0.11 7.97 13.02
C VAL A 85 0.17 7.78 14.50
N GLY A 86 0.39 6.52 14.87
CA GLY A 86 0.95 6.11 16.15
C GLY A 86 2.47 5.96 16.08
N PRO A 87 3.11 5.46 17.15
CA PRO A 87 4.56 5.26 17.20
C PRO A 87 5.10 4.40 16.05
N VAL A 88 4.41 3.31 15.69
CA VAL A 88 4.82 2.39 14.61
C VAL A 88 4.82 3.11 13.26
N THR A 89 3.71 3.79 12.92
CA THR A 89 3.59 4.54 11.66
C THR A 89 4.59 5.71 11.60
N MET A 90 4.80 6.42 12.72
CA MET A 90 5.76 7.53 12.79
C MET A 90 7.20 7.05 12.57
N ASN A 91 7.59 5.94 13.21
CA ASN A 91 8.93 5.37 13.02
C ASN A 91 9.12 4.90 11.57
N ALA A 92 8.14 4.21 11.01
CA ALA A 92 8.19 3.79 9.60
C ALA A 92 8.31 4.98 8.63
N LEU A 93 7.60 6.09 8.87
CA LEU A 93 7.73 7.33 8.08
C LEU A 93 9.15 7.90 8.16
N ARG A 94 9.70 7.97 9.37
CA ARG A 94 11.06 8.47 9.60
C ARG A 94 12.12 7.59 8.94
N ASP A 95 11.97 6.28 9.09
CA ASP A 95 12.88 5.30 8.50
C ASP A 95 12.82 5.33 6.97
N ALA A 96 11.63 5.46 6.38
CA ALA A 96 11.46 5.59 4.94
C ALA A 96 12.13 6.86 4.38
N VAL A 97 12.04 7.99 5.08
CA VAL A 97 12.73 9.22 4.69
C VAL A 97 14.25 9.06 4.82
N ASN A 98 14.72 8.47 5.93
CA ASN A 98 16.15 8.24 6.14
C ASN A 98 16.74 7.30 5.10
N SER A 99 16.01 6.23 4.76
CA SER A 99 16.43 5.27 3.72
C SER A 99 16.48 5.90 2.34
N ARG A 100 15.55 6.82 2.04
CA ARG A 100 15.56 7.55 0.76
C ARG A 100 16.79 8.44 0.60
N ASN A 101 17.34 8.91 1.71
CA ASN A 101 18.54 9.77 1.74
C ASN A 101 19.85 8.96 1.88
N ARG A 102 19.78 7.64 1.98
CA ARG A 102 20.96 6.79 2.06
C ARG A 102 21.55 6.60 0.67
N LEU A 103 22.81 6.99 0.53
CA LEU A 103 23.59 6.78 -0.69
C LEU A 103 24.61 5.66 -0.45
N GLU A 104 24.77 4.77 -1.42
CA GLU A 104 25.79 3.72 -1.42
C GLU A 104 26.74 3.94 -2.59
N GLU A 105 28.05 3.89 -2.32
CA GLU A 105 29.05 3.97 -3.38
C GLU A 105 29.05 2.66 -4.18
N TYR A 106 28.83 2.74 -5.47
CA TYR A 106 28.85 1.63 -6.41
C TYR A 106 29.90 1.87 -7.49
N THR A 107 30.72 0.84 -7.75
CA THR A 107 31.67 0.88 -8.88
C THR A 107 31.07 0.12 -10.05
N VAL A 108 30.90 0.81 -11.19
CA VAL A 108 30.33 0.27 -12.43
C VAL A 108 31.14 -0.93 -12.91
N LYS A 109 30.49 -2.04 -13.18
CA LYS A 109 31.08 -3.28 -13.69
C LYS A 109 30.88 -3.41 -15.19
N PRO A 110 31.66 -4.28 -15.88
CA PRO A 110 31.44 -4.56 -17.30
C PRO A 110 30.01 -5.02 -17.57
N GLY A 111 29.34 -4.37 -18.52
CA GLY A 111 27.97 -4.69 -18.92
C GLY A 111 26.87 -4.06 -18.08
N ASP A 112 27.20 -3.24 -17.09
CA ASP A 112 26.21 -2.49 -16.32
C ASP A 112 25.57 -1.37 -17.15
N ASP A 113 24.28 -1.15 -16.90
CA ASP A 113 23.54 0.03 -17.28
C ASP A 113 22.77 0.62 -16.06
N LEU A 114 22.35 1.88 -16.18
CA LEU A 114 21.65 2.55 -15.08
C LEU A 114 20.28 1.94 -14.77
N GLU A 115 19.65 1.29 -15.72
CA GLU A 115 18.38 0.58 -15.56
C GLU A 115 18.55 -0.65 -14.66
N THR A 116 19.55 -1.47 -14.96
CA THR A 116 19.89 -2.67 -14.16
C THR A 116 20.38 -2.31 -12.77
N ILE A 117 21.26 -1.30 -12.65
CA ILE A 117 21.72 -0.79 -11.36
C ILE A 117 20.52 -0.26 -10.57
N GLY A 118 19.66 0.55 -11.19
CA GLY A 118 18.45 1.09 -10.55
C GLY A 118 17.52 0.00 -10.03
N ALA A 119 17.30 -1.05 -10.80
CA ALA A 119 16.50 -2.20 -10.38
C ALA A 119 17.09 -2.92 -9.14
N ASN A 120 18.40 -3.17 -9.16
CA ASN A 120 19.11 -3.85 -8.06
C ASN A 120 19.08 -3.03 -6.76
N TYR A 121 19.19 -1.71 -6.85
CA TYR A 121 19.16 -0.79 -5.71
C TYR A 121 17.76 -0.21 -5.42
N ARG A 122 16.73 -0.65 -6.19
CA ARG A 122 15.33 -0.21 -6.04
C ARG A 122 15.15 1.30 -6.13
N THR A 123 15.92 1.90 -6.98
CA THR A 123 15.86 3.31 -7.34
C THR A 123 15.57 3.45 -8.85
N ASN A 124 15.43 4.65 -9.34
CA ASN A 124 15.22 4.88 -10.77
C ASN A 124 16.41 5.63 -11.37
N VAL A 125 16.54 5.51 -12.69
CA VAL A 125 17.63 6.13 -13.47
C VAL A 125 17.73 7.64 -13.22
N ALA A 126 16.60 8.33 -13.13
CA ALA A 126 16.58 9.78 -12.92
C ALA A 126 17.16 10.18 -11.55
N GLU A 127 16.89 9.40 -10.50
CA GLU A 127 17.47 9.61 -9.16
C GLU A 127 18.98 9.34 -9.18
N ILE A 128 19.44 8.26 -9.82
CA ILE A 128 20.89 7.97 -9.95
C ILE A 128 21.59 9.12 -10.70
N MET A 129 21.04 9.53 -11.83
CA MET A 129 21.60 10.64 -12.63
C MET A 129 21.68 11.93 -11.82
N ALA A 130 20.62 12.29 -11.10
CA ALA A 130 20.56 13.50 -10.29
C ALA A 130 21.60 13.50 -9.15
N HIS A 131 21.77 12.38 -8.46
CA HIS A 131 22.77 12.28 -7.38
C HIS A 131 24.21 12.31 -7.86
N ASN A 132 24.45 11.91 -9.10
CA ASN A 132 25.79 11.85 -9.68
C ASN A 132 26.07 12.97 -10.71
N ASN A 133 25.14 13.91 -10.88
CA ASN A 133 25.23 14.99 -11.86
C ASN A 133 25.53 14.47 -13.30
N LEU A 134 24.94 13.33 -13.68
CA LEU A 134 25.13 12.74 -14.99
C LEU A 134 24.32 13.53 -16.03
N PRO A 135 24.92 13.95 -17.13
CA PRO A 135 24.21 14.68 -18.20
C PRO A 135 23.29 13.76 -19.02
N ASP A 136 23.62 12.48 -19.09
CA ASP A 136 22.87 11.43 -19.79
C ASP A 136 23.11 10.07 -19.13
N LYS A 137 22.55 8.98 -19.71
CA LYS A 137 22.57 7.63 -19.13
C LYS A 137 23.89 6.88 -19.31
N ARG A 138 24.89 7.47 -20.01
CA ARG A 138 26.15 6.80 -20.30
C ARG A 138 27.00 6.70 -19.03
N ILE A 139 27.43 5.49 -18.73
CA ILE A 139 28.35 5.17 -17.65
C ILE A 139 29.51 4.34 -18.23
N VAL A 140 30.64 4.32 -17.54
CA VAL A 140 31.80 3.55 -17.94
C VAL A 140 32.27 2.63 -16.83
N GLU A 141 32.85 1.49 -17.20
CA GLU A 141 33.45 0.56 -16.26
C GLU A 141 34.45 1.26 -15.34
N GLY A 142 34.40 0.93 -14.04
CA GLY A 142 35.23 1.55 -13.01
C GLY A 142 34.73 2.91 -12.52
N GLN A 143 33.71 3.49 -13.13
CA GLN A 143 33.10 4.74 -12.65
C GLN A 143 32.45 4.53 -11.28
N LYS A 144 32.69 5.45 -10.35
CA LYS A 144 32.05 5.44 -9.04
C LYS A 144 30.76 6.24 -9.10
N LEU A 145 29.69 5.64 -8.65
CA LEU A 145 28.36 6.25 -8.57
C LEU A 145 27.86 6.20 -7.11
N MET A 146 27.22 7.28 -6.69
CA MET A 146 26.45 7.32 -5.44
C MET A 146 25.00 6.91 -5.75
N ILE A 147 24.64 5.70 -5.38
CA ILE A 147 23.33 5.12 -5.69
C ILE A 147 22.38 5.33 -4.49
N PRO A 148 21.21 5.98 -4.69
CA PRO A 148 20.18 6.03 -3.67
C PRO A 148 19.69 4.62 -3.36
N PHE A 149 19.99 4.12 -2.16
CA PHE A 149 19.60 2.78 -1.74
C PHE A 149 18.29 2.79 -0.96
N ARG A 150 17.33 2.00 -1.40
CA ARG A 150 16.07 1.79 -0.68
C ARG A 150 16.09 0.43 -0.01
N GLU A 151 16.36 0.40 1.30
CA GLU A 151 16.18 -0.84 2.06
C GLU A 151 14.73 -1.33 1.93
N ASN A 152 14.57 -2.64 1.80
CA ASN A 152 13.27 -3.26 1.97
C ASN A 152 12.86 -3.10 3.44
N HIS A 153 12.07 -2.11 3.76
CA HIS A 153 11.24 -2.16 4.96
C HIS A 153 10.00 -3.06 4.70
N GLY A 154 10.20 -4.03 3.80
CA GLY A 154 9.29 -5.11 3.58
C GLY A 154 9.33 -6.06 4.75
N ALA A 155 8.20 -6.22 5.40
CA ALA A 155 7.87 -7.24 6.36
C ALA A 155 8.83 -7.30 7.58
N ASN A 156 8.46 -6.62 8.64
CA ASN A 156 8.78 -7.13 9.96
C ASN A 156 8.33 -8.61 9.99
N PRO A 157 9.24 -9.60 10.04
CA PRO A 157 8.87 -11.02 10.04
C PRO A 157 8.01 -11.39 11.25
N ASN A 158 7.90 -10.49 12.24
CA ASN A 158 7.02 -10.62 13.40
C ASN A 158 5.66 -9.93 13.21
N SER A 159 5.44 -9.14 12.17
CA SER A 159 4.11 -8.72 11.79
C SER A 159 3.48 -9.80 10.90
N ARG A 160 3.15 -10.94 11.50
CA ARG A 160 2.11 -11.84 10.99
C ARG A 160 0.76 -11.12 11.09
N SER A 161 0.63 -9.99 10.39
CA SER A 161 -0.67 -9.50 9.99
C SER A 161 -1.18 -10.56 9.02
N ARG A 162 -2.09 -11.42 9.49
CA ARG A 162 -2.97 -12.20 8.60
C ARG A 162 -3.43 -11.23 7.52
N PRO A 163 -3.54 -11.66 6.24
CA PRO A 163 -4.13 -10.82 5.21
C PRO A 163 -5.38 -10.19 5.84
N GLY A 164 -5.39 -8.89 6.00
CA GLY A 164 -6.53 -8.19 6.56
C GLY A 164 -7.74 -8.60 5.73
N GLY A 165 -8.89 -8.90 6.36
CA GLY A 165 -10.10 -9.29 5.65
C GLY A 165 -10.45 -8.33 4.52
N ILE A 166 -11.53 -8.58 3.79
CA ILE A 166 -11.98 -7.71 2.70
C ILE A 166 -12.24 -6.30 3.24
N GLN A 167 -11.61 -5.30 2.63
CA GLN A 167 -11.59 -3.93 3.15
C GLN A 167 -12.46 -3.01 2.32
N GLY A 168 -13.32 -2.25 2.98
CA GLY A 168 -14.07 -1.16 2.39
C GLY A 168 -13.20 0.10 2.25
N ILE A 169 -12.54 0.28 1.11
CA ILE A 169 -11.64 1.41 0.84
C ILE A 169 -12.34 2.41 -0.09
N SER A 170 -12.19 3.71 0.21
CA SER A 170 -12.78 4.76 -0.64
C SER A 170 -12.07 4.86 -1.99
N TRP A 171 -12.85 5.25 -3.03
CA TRP A 171 -12.32 5.48 -4.37
C TRP A 171 -11.12 6.43 -4.41
N SER A 172 -11.11 7.48 -3.60
CA SER A 172 -9.98 8.42 -3.55
C SER A 172 -8.67 7.76 -3.15
N ILE A 173 -8.73 6.71 -2.35
CA ILE A 173 -7.56 5.91 -1.94
C ILE A 173 -7.26 4.85 -2.99
N VAL A 174 -8.27 4.09 -3.43
CA VAL A 174 -8.10 3.05 -4.48
C VAL A 174 -7.49 3.66 -5.74
N ASN A 175 -7.90 4.86 -6.12
CA ASN A 175 -7.35 5.59 -7.26
C ASN A 175 -5.83 5.84 -7.16
N GLN A 176 -5.25 5.86 -5.96
CA GLN A 176 -3.81 5.98 -5.75
C GLN A 176 -3.12 4.61 -5.65
N LEU A 177 -3.83 3.59 -5.15
CA LEU A 177 -3.32 2.24 -4.94
C LEU A 177 -3.33 1.41 -6.22
N TRP A 178 -4.41 1.44 -6.98
CA TRP A 178 -4.54 0.77 -8.28
C TRP A 178 -4.36 1.81 -9.38
N ARG A 179 -3.15 1.93 -9.90
CA ARG A 179 -2.79 2.97 -10.88
C ARG A 179 -3.24 2.59 -12.29
N ASN A 180 -3.38 3.59 -13.16
CA ASN A 180 -3.67 3.35 -14.57
C ASN A 180 -2.60 2.44 -15.19
N GLY A 181 -3.04 1.45 -15.95
CA GLY A 181 -2.18 0.44 -16.56
C GLY A 181 -1.88 -0.78 -15.68
N GLU A 182 -2.09 -0.69 -14.35
CA GLU A 182 -1.86 -1.82 -13.45
C GLU A 182 -2.97 -2.87 -13.56
N ILE A 183 -2.58 -4.13 -13.38
CA ILE A 183 -3.46 -5.29 -13.41
C ILE A 183 -3.88 -5.64 -11.99
N ALA A 184 -5.16 -6.03 -11.83
CA ALA A 184 -5.70 -6.57 -10.60
C ALA A 184 -6.45 -7.87 -10.89
N ARG A 185 -6.52 -8.75 -9.89
CA ARG A 185 -7.42 -9.91 -9.92
C ARG A 185 -8.77 -9.50 -9.34
N ILE A 186 -9.85 -9.81 -10.04
CA ILE A 186 -11.22 -9.57 -9.59
C ILE A 186 -11.86 -10.92 -9.30
N VAL A 187 -12.44 -11.07 -8.12
CA VAL A 187 -13.10 -12.29 -7.65
C VAL A 187 -14.57 -12.01 -7.39
N ASP A 188 -15.44 -12.71 -8.07
CA ASP A 188 -16.88 -12.64 -7.89
C ASP A 188 -17.33 -13.40 -6.65
N LEU A 189 -18.04 -12.75 -5.75
CA LEU A 189 -18.44 -13.34 -4.47
C LEU A 189 -19.57 -14.37 -4.60
N GLU A 190 -20.36 -14.31 -5.66
CA GLU A 190 -21.49 -15.22 -5.87
C GLU A 190 -21.03 -16.55 -6.46
N THR A 191 -20.14 -16.52 -7.44
CA THR A 191 -19.69 -17.71 -8.16
C THR A 191 -18.31 -18.23 -7.73
N GLY A 192 -17.54 -17.43 -6.99
CA GLY A 192 -16.14 -17.69 -6.66
C GLY A 192 -15.18 -17.59 -7.86
N LYS A 193 -15.69 -17.33 -9.07
CA LYS A 193 -14.85 -17.17 -10.26
C LYS A 193 -13.99 -15.94 -10.17
N SER A 194 -12.82 -15.97 -10.81
CA SER A 194 -11.92 -14.85 -10.83
C SER A 194 -11.26 -14.67 -12.18
N PHE A 195 -10.99 -13.42 -12.53
CA PHE A 195 -10.32 -13.03 -13.76
C PHE A 195 -9.36 -11.85 -13.50
N GLN A 196 -8.43 -11.64 -14.42
CA GLN A 196 -7.53 -10.49 -14.38
C GLN A 196 -8.10 -9.35 -15.22
N ALA A 197 -7.93 -8.14 -14.72
CA ALA A 197 -8.39 -6.94 -15.40
C ALA A 197 -7.35 -5.82 -15.28
N LYS A 198 -7.16 -5.09 -16.38
CA LYS A 198 -6.28 -3.93 -16.46
C LYS A 198 -7.07 -2.67 -16.25
N ARG A 199 -6.62 -1.83 -15.33
CA ARG A 199 -7.18 -0.50 -15.17
C ARG A 199 -6.72 0.42 -16.28
N LEU A 200 -7.67 1.09 -16.93
CA LEU A 200 -7.39 2.08 -17.99
C LEU A 200 -7.23 3.47 -17.40
N TYR A 201 -8.32 4.01 -16.87
CA TYR A 201 -8.43 5.34 -16.30
C TYR A 201 -9.62 5.39 -15.32
N GLY A 202 -10.29 6.52 -15.19
CA GLY A 202 -11.50 6.73 -14.41
C GLY A 202 -11.35 7.87 -13.41
N TYR A 203 -12.25 8.83 -13.49
CA TYR A 203 -12.30 9.96 -12.56
C TYR A 203 -13.23 9.69 -11.37
N TYR A 204 -14.39 9.11 -11.62
CA TYR A 204 -15.41 8.82 -10.62
C TYR A 204 -15.38 7.39 -10.09
N HIS A 205 -14.85 6.45 -10.85
CA HIS A 205 -14.65 5.03 -10.57
C HIS A 205 -13.51 4.50 -11.44
N ALA A 206 -13.17 3.22 -11.36
CA ALA A 206 -12.20 2.64 -12.28
C ALA A 206 -12.88 2.17 -13.56
N ASP A 207 -12.34 2.58 -14.71
CA ASP A 207 -12.64 2.03 -16.01
C ASP A 207 -11.64 0.92 -16.30
N VAL A 208 -12.12 -0.28 -16.59
CA VAL A 208 -11.34 -1.51 -16.54
C VAL A 208 -11.65 -2.40 -17.74
N GLU A 209 -10.66 -3.13 -18.24
CA GLU A 209 -10.85 -4.16 -19.27
C GLU A 209 -10.38 -5.52 -18.76
N PRO A 210 -11.06 -6.65 -19.10
CA PRO A 210 -10.48 -7.96 -18.91
C PRO A 210 -9.16 -8.07 -19.67
N LEU A 211 -8.16 -8.73 -19.07
CA LEU A 211 -6.80 -8.73 -19.62
C LEU A 211 -6.68 -9.57 -20.88
N THR A 212 -7.33 -10.73 -20.92
CA THR A 212 -7.22 -11.73 -22.00
C THR A 212 -8.60 -12.19 -22.44
N LYS A 213 -8.65 -12.98 -23.54
CA LYS A 213 -9.91 -13.66 -23.99
C LYS A 213 -10.46 -14.60 -22.94
N GLU A 214 -9.61 -15.31 -22.22
CA GLU A 214 -10.05 -16.21 -21.15
C GLU A 214 -10.64 -15.41 -19.97
N ASP A 215 -10.03 -14.28 -19.61
CA ASP A 215 -10.58 -13.37 -18.59
C ASP A 215 -11.97 -12.85 -19.00
N THR A 216 -12.14 -12.48 -20.27
CA THR A 216 -13.42 -12.06 -20.84
C THR A 216 -14.47 -13.17 -20.78
N LYS A 217 -14.07 -14.39 -21.11
CA LYS A 217 -14.95 -15.57 -21.05
C LYS A 217 -15.38 -15.83 -19.60
N ILE A 218 -14.45 -15.84 -18.65
CA ILE A 218 -14.75 -16.02 -17.22
C ILE A 218 -15.70 -14.93 -16.74
N MET A 219 -15.42 -13.67 -17.05
CA MET A 219 -16.30 -12.55 -16.70
C MET A 219 -17.70 -12.72 -17.28
N LYS A 220 -17.82 -13.16 -18.54
CA LYS A 220 -19.11 -13.41 -19.19
C LYS A 220 -19.88 -14.55 -18.53
N GLU A 221 -19.19 -15.61 -18.12
CA GLU A 221 -19.78 -16.73 -17.39
C GLU A 221 -20.34 -16.32 -16.02
N MET A 222 -19.72 -15.36 -15.33
CA MET A 222 -20.24 -14.79 -14.07
C MET A 222 -21.63 -14.16 -14.27
N TYR A 223 -21.92 -13.66 -15.48
CA TYR A 223 -23.23 -13.12 -15.89
C TYR A 223 -24.11 -14.12 -16.64
N GLY A 224 -23.91 -15.41 -16.44
CA GLY A 224 -24.71 -16.44 -17.08
C GLY A 224 -24.52 -16.54 -18.60
N GLY A 225 -23.37 -16.11 -19.12
CA GLY A 225 -23.02 -16.13 -20.54
C GLY A 225 -23.54 -14.96 -21.37
N GLN A 226 -24.12 -13.93 -20.72
CA GLN A 226 -24.62 -12.73 -21.41
C GLN A 226 -24.12 -11.47 -20.68
N TRP A 227 -23.91 -10.38 -21.44
CA TRP A 227 -23.54 -9.11 -20.85
C TRP A 227 -24.72 -8.44 -20.15
N SER A 228 -24.50 -7.91 -18.96
CA SER A 228 -25.55 -7.28 -18.15
C SER A 228 -25.05 -6.00 -17.46
N TRP A 229 -25.99 -5.07 -17.25
CA TRP A 229 -25.82 -3.92 -16.39
C TRP A 229 -26.01 -4.25 -14.90
N ASP A 230 -26.36 -5.48 -14.55
CA ASP A 230 -26.52 -5.90 -13.17
C ASP A 230 -25.21 -5.73 -12.41
N ARG A 231 -25.34 -5.26 -11.17
CA ARG A 231 -24.18 -5.04 -10.29
C ARG A 231 -23.89 -6.32 -9.53
N ARG A 232 -22.62 -6.63 -9.46
CA ARG A 232 -22.12 -7.80 -8.72
C ARG A 232 -21.16 -7.37 -7.63
N ALA A 233 -21.27 -8.00 -6.46
CA ALA A 233 -20.33 -7.83 -5.38
C ALA A 233 -19.05 -8.61 -5.68
N VAL A 234 -17.92 -7.93 -5.69
CA VAL A 234 -16.61 -8.52 -6.01
C VAL A 234 -15.54 -8.08 -5.03
N VAL A 235 -14.45 -8.83 -5.02
CA VAL A 235 -13.20 -8.43 -4.37
C VAL A 235 -12.17 -8.12 -5.43
N VAL A 236 -11.59 -6.93 -5.37
CA VAL A 236 -10.47 -6.53 -6.21
C VAL A 236 -9.18 -6.70 -5.42
N GLN A 237 -8.33 -7.62 -5.86
CA GLN A 237 -7.02 -7.85 -5.27
C GLN A 237 -5.99 -6.97 -5.96
N VAL A 238 -5.52 -5.97 -5.25
CA VAL A 238 -4.43 -5.07 -5.67
C VAL A 238 -3.27 -5.25 -4.71
N ARG A 239 -2.12 -5.70 -5.22
CA ARG A 239 -0.97 -6.03 -4.38
C ARG A 239 -1.37 -7.06 -3.29
N ASN A 240 -1.19 -6.73 -2.02
CA ASN A 240 -1.57 -7.57 -0.86
C ASN A 240 -2.93 -7.19 -0.24
N LEU A 241 -3.71 -6.32 -0.89
CA LEU A 241 -5.02 -5.87 -0.41
C LEU A 241 -6.16 -6.59 -1.11
N PHE A 242 -7.19 -6.89 -0.34
CA PHE A 242 -8.48 -7.41 -0.80
C PHE A 242 -9.52 -6.32 -0.59
N ILE A 243 -9.91 -5.64 -1.66
CA ILE A 243 -10.75 -4.44 -1.61
C ILE A 243 -12.16 -4.78 -2.07
N ALA A 244 -13.14 -4.47 -1.21
CA ALA A 244 -14.55 -4.60 -1.55
C ALA A 244 -14.91 -3.66 -2.72
N ALA A 245 -15.55 -4.20 -3.73
CA ALA A 245 -15.93 -3.47 -4.94
C ALA A 245 -17.24 -3.99 -5.53
N SER A 246 -17.75 -3.27 -6.50
CA SER A 246 -18.88 -3.68 -7.34
C SER A 246 -18.57 -3.42 -8.80
N ILE A 247 -18.92 -4.37 -9.67
CA ILE A 247 -18.76 -4.23 -11.12
C ILE A 247 -20.12 -4.41 -11.83
N ASN A 248 -20.23 -3.91 -13.05
CA ASN A 248 -21.22 -4.36 -14.02
C ASN A 248 -20.52 -5.15 -15.14
N GLY A 249 -21.28 -5.93 -15.90
CA GLY A 249 -20.74 -6.79 -16.95
C GLY A 249 -20.93 -6.28 -18.36
N MET A 250 -21.46 -5.07 -18.55
CA MET A 250 -21.79 -4.55 -19.89
C MET A 250 -20.57 -3.85 -20.50
N PRO A 251 -20.07 -4.30 -21.68
CA PRO A 251 -19.07 -3.58 -22.44
C PRO A 251 -19.59 -2.21 -22.88
N HIS A 252 -18.82 -1.14 -22.62
CA HIS A 252 -19.16 0.22 -23.05
C HIS A 252 -17.91 1.11 -23.09
N GLY A 253 -18.05 2.33 -23.64
CA GLY A 253 -16.99 3.33 -23.65
C GLY A 253 -15.80 2.99 -24.53
N GLY A 254 -14.61 3.43 -24.12
CA GLY A 254 -13.37 3.23 -24.84
C GLY A 254 -12.78 1.84 -24.70
N GLN A 255 -11.82 1.49 -25.57
CA GLN A 255 -11.11 0.21 -25.58
C GLN A 255 -9.61 0.46 -25.71
N SER A 256 -8.79 -0.32 -25.03
CA SER A 256 -7.33 -0.28 -25.14
C SER A 256 -6.69 -1.63 -25.44
N ILE A 257 -7.39 -2.75 -25.15
CA ILE A 257 -6.97 -4.10 -25.45
C ILE A 257 -7.86 -4.63 -26.57
N TYR A 258 -7.30 -4.91 -27.75
CA TYR A 258 -8.07 -5.25 -28.95
C TYR A 258 -8.15 -6.75 -29.24
N ASP A 259 -7.44 -7.58 -28.49
CA ASP A 259 -7.34 -9.03 -28.66
C ASP A 259 -7.93 -9.83 -27.49
N ASN A 260 -8.68 -9.17 -26.61
CA ASN A 260 -9.31 -9.79 -25.43
C ASN A 260 -10.78 -10.21 -25.63
N ASP A 261 -11.35 -10.04 -26.84
CA ASP A 261 -12.76 -10.31 -27.16
C ASP A 261 -13.78 -9.53 -26.31
N PHE A 262 -13.37 -8.38 -25.72
CA PHE A 262 -14.24 -7.46 -24.97
C PHE A 262 -14.27 -6.10 -25.67
N GLN A 263 -15.42 -5.69 -26.21
CA GLN A 263 -15.54 -4.47 -27.00
C GLN A 263 -15.85 -3.27 -26.11
N GLY A 264 -14.85 -2.65 -25.55
CA GLY A 264 -14.95 -1.51 -24.64
C GLY A 264 -14.36 -1.79 -23.27
N GLN A 265 -14.93 -1.17 -22.26
CA GLN A 265 -14.56 -1.27 -20.85
C GLN A 265 -15.77 -1.59 -19.99
N PHE A 266 -15.55 -1.95 -18.71
CA PHE A 266 -16.58 -2.02 -17.69
C PHE A 266 -16.18 -1.16 -16.49
N CYS A 267 -17.15 -0.88 -15.59
CA CYS A 267 -16.90 -0.04 -14.42
C CYS A 267 -16.67 -0.88 -13.17
N ALA A 268 -15.63 -0.56 -12.41
CA ALA A 268 -15.41 -1.05 -11.05
C ALA A 268 -15.57 0.09 -10.05
N HIS A 269 -16.57 -0.05 -9.16
CA HIS A 269 -16.95 0.93 -8.16
C HIS A 269 -16.46 0.52 -6.77
N PHE A 270 -16.04 1.50 -5.99
CA PHE A 270 -15.58 1.40 -4.60
C PHE A 270 -16.34 2.39 -3.73
N PHE A 271 -16.18 2.39 -2.42
CA PHE A 271 -16.86 3.37 -1.58
C PHE A 271 -16.63 4.80 -2.06
N GLY A 272 -17.73 5.55 -2.23
CA GLY A 272 -17.71 6.93 -2.71
C GLY A 272 -17.47 7.10 -4.21
N SER A 273 -17.38 6.02 -4.99
CA SER A 273 -17.44 6.08 -6.45
C SER A 273 -18.76 6.69 -6.93
N ARG A 274 -18.75 7.33 -8.10
CA ARG A 274 -19.89 8.01 -8.68
C ARG A 274 -20.11 7.56 -10.12
N VAL A 275 -21.31 7.67 -10.63
CA VAL A 275 -21.62 7.42 -12.04
C VAL A 275 -21.41 8.67 -12.89
N HIS A 276 -20.96 8.49 -14.13
CA HIS A 276 -20.66 9.61 -15.05
C HIS A 276 -21.86 10.50 -15.33
N GLN A 277 -23.03 9.91 -15.56
CA GLN A 277 -24.22 10.63 -16.00
C GLN A 277 -24.75 11.62 -14.97
N THR A 278 -24.67 11.28 -13.68
CA THR A 278 -25.29 12.10 -12.62
C THR A 278 -24.27 12.71 -11.66
N GLY A 279 -23.01 12.25 -11.66
CA GLY A 279 -22.00 12.60 -10.65
C GLY A 279 -22.39 12.15 -9.23
N ARG A 280 -23.35 11.23 -9.08
CA ARG A 280 -23.85 10.74 -7.78
C ARG A 280 -23.38 9.32 -7.53
N VAL A 281 -23.40 8.92 -6.27
CA VAL A 281 -23.20 7.53 -5.86
C VAL A 281 -24.39 6.71 -6.35
N ASP A 282 -24.13 5.58 -7.01
CA ASP A 282 -25.15 4.61 -7.39
C ASP A 282 -25.48 3.74 -6.16
N PRO A 283 -26.74 3.73 -5.69
CA PRO A 283 -27.11 3.00 -4.49
C PRO A 283 -26.98 1.47 -4.64
N VAL A 284 -27.13 0.93 -5.86
CA VAL A 284 -27.01 -0.51 -6.11
C VAL A 284 -25.53 -0.93 -6.05
N HIS A 285 -24.63 -0.16 -6.70
CA HIS A 285 -23.19 -0.39 -6.52
C HIS A 285 -22.78 -0.29 -5.06
N HIS A 286 -23.32 0.69 -4.33
CA HIS A 286 -23.00 0.88 -2.90
C HIS A 286 -23.40 -0.33 -2.06
N ALA A 287 -24.61 -0.85 -2.26
CA ALA A 287 -25.09 -2.07 -1.56
C ALA A 287 -24.22 -3.29 -1.86
N MET A 288 -23.77 -3.48 -3.10
CA MET A 288 -22.86 -4.57 -3.47
C MET A 288 -21.48 -4.43 -2.79
N ILE A 289 -20.97 -3.20 -2.64
CA ILE A 289 -19.71 -2.94 -1.93
C ILE A 289 -19.86 -3.25 -0.43
N GLU A 290 -20.98 -2.89 0.18
CA GLU A 290 -21.29 -3.24 1.59
C GLU A 290 -21.37 -4.76 1.77
N GLN A 291 -22.06 -5.47 0.86
CA GLN A 291 -22.10 -6.92 0.85
C GLN A 291 -20.69 -7.53 0.74
N ALA A 292 -19.84 -7.01 -0.15
CA ALA A 292 -18.48 -7.47 -0.30
C ALA A 292 -17.64 -7.24 0.98
N THR A 293 -17.82 -6.11 1.65
CA THR A 293 -17.12 -5.79 2.91
C THR A 293 -17.48 -6.75 4.05
N GLY A 294 -18.73 -7.23 4.09
CA GLY A 294 -19.21 -8.19 5.08
C GLY A 294 -18.80 -9.65 4.82
N SER A 295 -18.19 -9.95 3.68
CA SER A 295 -17.83 -11.31 3.27
C SER A 295 -16.49 -11.75 3.88
N SER A 296 -16.26 -13.06 3.97
CA SER A 296 -15.02 -13.65 4.50
C SER A 296 -14.10 -14.12 3.36
N LEU A 297 -12.80 -13.84 3.48
CA LEU A 297 -11.78 -14.37 2.54
C LEU A 297 -11.70 -15.90 2.58
N LEU A 298 -12.03 -16.53 3.72
CA LEU A 298 -11.98 -17.98 3.88
C LEU A 298 -12.98 -18.72 2.99
N SER A 299 -14.04 -18.05 2.53
CA SER A 299 -15.04 -18.62 1.62
C SER A 299 -14.64 -18.56 0.14
N LEU A 300 -13.50 -17.94 -0.19
CA LEU A 300 -13.17 -17.59 -1.57
C LEU A 300 -11.99 -18.35 -2.17
N ASP A 301 -11.44 -19.39 -1.52
CA ASP A 301 -10.21 -20.07 -1.97
C ASP A 301 -9.06 -19.11 -2.36
N MET A 302 -9.05 -17.90 -1.76
CA MET A 302 -8.06 -16.88 -2.08
C MET A 302 -6.74 -17.08 -1.34
N VAL A 303 -6.66 -18.10 -0.46
CA VAL A 303 -5.51 -18.32 0.43
C VAL A 303 -4.42 -19.16 -0.23
N GLU A 304 -4.71 -19.93 -1.29
CA GLU A 304 -3.73 -20.81 -1.93
C GLU A 304 -3.73 -20.67 -3.45
N ARG A 305 -2.98 -19.72 -3.95
CA ARG A 305 -2.16 -19.82 -5.17
C ARG A 305 -1.09 -18.73 -5.09
N GLU A 306 -0.12 -18.92 -4.22
CA GLU A 306 1.25 -18.49 -4.46
C GLU A 306 1.72 -19.26 -5.68
N ASP A 307 2.17 -18.53 -6.70
CA ASP A 307 2.82 -18.94 -7.93
C ASP A 307 2.08 -18.50 -9.21
N VAL A 308 2.00 -17.19 -9.38
CA VAL A 308 2.09 -16.65 -10.73
C VAL A 308 3.20 -15.63 -10.72
N PRO A 309 4.34 -15.90 -11.34
CA PRO A 309 5.39 -14.89 -11.50
C PRO A 309 4.80 -13.74 -12.30
N VAL A 310 4.82 -12.56 -11.71
CA VAL A 310 4.56 -11.31 -12.44
C VAL A 310 5.70 -11.15 -13.43
N ASN A 311 5.49 -11.63 -14.64
CA ASN A 311 6.42 -11.40 -15.74
C ASN A 311 6.26 -9.93 -16.15
N ILE A 312 7.11 -9.09 -15.59
CA ILE A 312 7.25 -7.69 -16.01
C ILE A 312 8.26 -7.73 -17.17
N ASN A 313 7.74 -7.82 -18.37
CA ASN A 313 8.46 -7.43 -19.57
C ASN A 313 8.10 -5.98 -19.92
#